data_9cef48b8d136bc2b33187d5930660037
#
_entry.id   9cef48b8d136bc2b33187d5930660037
#
_cell.length_a   1.000
_cell.length_b   1.000
_cell.length_c   1.000
_cell.angle_alpha   90.00
_cell.angle_beta   90.00
_cell.angle_gamma   90.00
#
_symmetry.space_group_name_H-M   'P 1'
#
loop_
_entity.id
_entity.type
_entity.pdbx_description
1 polymer ?
#
loop_
_entity_poly.entity_id
_entity_poly.type
_entity_poly.pdbx_seq_one_letter_code
_entity_poly.pdbx_strand_id
1 'polypeptide(L)'
;MLVTERGVSFGYNTLVSDMRALPELKKTNCPVIFDATHSVQQPGGKGISSGGQREFVSVLSRAAIAVGVAGLFIETHKDPDNAPSDGPNMVPLKELENLLKILKDLDKISKKHI
;
A
#
# COMPACT_ATOMS: atom_id res chain seq x y z
N MET A 1 -12.68 -5.08 14.23
CA MET A 1 -11.55 -4.15 14.25
C MET A 1 -10.52 -4.62 13.24
N LEU A 2 -9.94 -3.70 12.46
CA LEU A 2 -8.83 -3.97 11.55
C LEU A 2 -7.59 -3.22 12.06
N VAL A 3 -6.40 -3.81 11.85
CA VAL A 3 -5.14 -3.10 12.12
C VAL A 3 -4.43 -2.86 10.81
N THR A 4 -3.87 -1.68 10.64
CA THR A 4 -3.33 -1.24 9.34
C THR A 4 -1.88 -0.81 9.46
N GLU A 5 -1.02 -1.35 8.58
CA GLU A 5 0.35 -0.87 8.38
C GLU A 5 0.35 0.19 7.28
N ARG A 6 0.96 1.32 7.57
CA ARG A 6 0.97 2.50 6.68
C ARG A 6 2.38 3.06 6.45
N GLY A 7 3.39 2.43 7.02
CA GLY A 7 4.76 2.92 7.00
C GLY A 7 5.07 3.84 8.17
N VAL A 8 6.35 4.06 8.37
CA VAL A 8 6.88 4.96 9.41
C VAL A 8 7.86 5.94 8.78
N SER A 9 8.01 7.10 9.41
CA SER A 9 8.93 8.13 8.94
C SER A 9 10.38 7.63 8.95
N PHE A 10 11.09 7.86 7.86
CA PHE A 10 12.49 7.52 7.72
C PHE A 10 13.20 8.60 6.89
N GLY A 11 14.11 9.34 7.52
CA GLY A 11 14.77 10.45 6.86
C GLY A 11 13.83 11.62 6.59
N TYR A 12 14.13 12.39 5.55
CA TYR A 12 13.34 13.56 5.17
C TYR A 12 12.28 13.19 4.13
N ASN A 13 11.02 13.50 4.45
CA ASN A 13 9.89 13.37 3.53
C ASN A 13 9.73 11.96 2.93
N THR A 14 10.10 10.93 3.70
CA THR A 14 10.05 9.54 3.22
C THR A 14 9.43 8.63 4.28
N LEU A 15 8.70 7.62 3.82
CA LEU A 15 8.16 6.55 4.65
C LEU A 15 8.81 5.23 4.25
N VAL A 16 8.99 4.35 5.22
CA VAL A 16 9.45 2.98 5.00
C VAL A 16 8.47 2.02 5.63
N SER A 17 8.15 0.95 4.93
CA SER A 17 7.31 -0.13 5.45
C SER A 17 8.20 -1.32 5.77
N ASP A 18 8.19 -1.73 7.05
CA ASP A 18 8.89 -2.93 7.48
C ASP A 18 7.93 -4.12 7.33
N MET A 19 8.24 -5.01 6.39
CA MET A 19 7.38 -6.18 6.15
C MET A 19 7.26 -7.08 7.38
N ARG A 20 8.21 -7.03 8.31
CA ARG A 20 8.13 -7.79 9.57
C ARG A 20 7.03 -7.26 10.49
N ALA A 21 6.59 -6.02 10.30
CA ALA A 21 5.48 -5.47 11.07
C ALA A 21 4.18 -6.23 10.81
N LEU A 22 4.02 -6.81 9.63
CA LEU A 22 2.78 -7.51 9.27
C LEU A 22 2.54 -8.75 10.14
N PRO A 23 3.48 -9.69 10.30
CA PRO A 23 3.28 -10.78 11.24
C PRO A 23 3.21 -10.32 12.71
N GLU A 24 3.89 -9.24 13.08
CA GLU A 24 3.75 -8.68 14.42
C GLU A 24 2.33 -8.18 14.69
N LEU A 25 1.72 -7.51 13.72
CA LEU A 25 0.35 -7.04 13.85
C LEU A 25 -0.66 -8.21 13.93
N LYS A 26 -0.36 -9.35 13.32
CA LYS A 26 -1.23 -10.54 13.44
C LYS A 26 -1.37 -11.02 14.88
N LYS A 27 -0.43 -10.72 15.75
CA LYS A 27 -0.48 -11.10 17.17
C LYS A 27 -1.63 -10.42 17.90
N THR A 28 -2.23 -9.38 17.32
CA THR A 28 -3.42 -8.72 17.87
C THR A 28 -4.68 -9.56 17.71
N ASN A 29 -4.64 -10.63 16.89
CA ASN A 29 -5.78 -11.43 16.46
C ASN A 29 -6.81 -10.63 15.64
N CYS A 30 -6.40 -9.50 15.07
CA CYS A 30 -7.21 -8.69 14.16
C CYS A 30 -6.72 -8.91 12.73
N PRO A 31 -7.62 -8.82 11.72
CA PRO A 31 -7.17 -8.82 10.32
C PRO A 31 -6.20 -7.68 10.07
N VAL A 32 -5.10 -7.97 9.38
CA VAL A 32 -4.06 -6.99 9.07
C VAL A 32 -4.28 -6.46 7.67
N ILE A 33 -4.35 -5.14 7.54
CA ILE A 33 -4.49 -4.43 6.28
C ILE A 33 -3.18 -3.69 5.98
N PHE A 34 -2.72 -3.76 4.74
CA PHE A 34 -1.60 -2.94 4.29
C PHE A 34 -2.13 -1.78 3.45
N ASP A 35 -1.80 -0.56 3.85
CA ASP A 35 -2.17 0.65 3.11
C ASP A 35 -1.12 0.92 2.03
N ALA A 36 -1.39 0.50 0.81
CA ALA A 36 -0.45 0.63 -0.31
C ALA A 36 -0.45 2.03 -0.92
N THR A 37 -1.43 2.84 -0.58
CA THR A 37 -1.52 4.22 -1.07
C THR A 37 -0.67 5.16 -0.23
N HIS A 38 -0.92 5.18 1.07
CA HIS A 38 -0.27 6.15 1.94
C HIS A 38 1.14 5.75 2.35
N SER A 39 1.49 4.47 2.24
CA SER A 39 2.86 4.01 2.52
C SER A 39 3.89 4.50 1.51
N VAL A 40 3.47 4.92 0.31
CA VAL A 40 4.35 5.50 -0.71
C VAL A 40 4.29 7.03 -0.73
N GLN A 41 3.57 7.62 0.20
CA GLN A 41 3.48 9.06 0.36
C GLN A 41 4.84 9.65 0.75
N GLN A 42 5.12 10.85 0.26
CA GLN A 42 6.28 11.64 0.69
C GLN A 42 5.76 12.88 1.44
N PRO A 43 5.52 12.76 2.76
CA PRO A 43 4.92 13.85 3.53
C PRO A 43 5.74 15.13 3.41
N GLY A 44 5.09 16.23 2.96
CA GLY A 44 5.76 17.51 2.79
C GLY A 44 6.71 17.56 1.60
N GLY A 45 6.79 16.53 0.75
CA GLY A 45 7.73 16.48 -0.36
C GLY A 45 7.52 17.54 -1.42
N LYS A 46 6.32 18.16 -1.48
CA LYS A 46 5.99 19.26 -2.37
C LYS A 46 5.76 20.57 -1.62
N GLY A 47 6.31 20.71 -0.42
CA GLY A 47 6.12 21.89 0.41
C GLY A 47 4.74 21.90 1.08
N ILE A 48 3.77 22.61 0.49
CA ILE A 48 2.42 22.72 1.07
C ILE A 48 1.55 21.50 0.87
N SER A 49 1.97 20.53 0.05
CA SER A 49 1.26 19.27 -0.17
C SER A 49 2.22 18.09 -0.09
N SER A 50 1.68 16.90 0.17
CA SER A 50 2.47 15.67 0.15
C SER A 50 2.79 15.26 -1.27
N GLY A 51 4.01 14.80 -1.52
CA GLY A 51 4.37 14.08 -2.71
C GLY A 51 4.07 12.60 -2.56
N GLY A 52 4.44 11.80 -3.56
CA GLY A 52 4.25 10.36 -3.52
C GLY A 52 4.95 9.67 -4.68
N GLN A 53 5.08 8.35 -4.54
CA GLN A 53 5.80 7.50 -5.47
C GLN A 53 4.91 6.33 -5.91
N ARG A 54 3.89 6.64 -6.73
CA ARG A 54 2.89 5.63 -7.17
C ARG A 54 3.51 4.39 -7.83
N GLU A 55 4.70 4.52 -8.40
CA GLU A 55 5.41 3.39 -9.00
C GLU A 55 5.72 2.27 -8.00
N PHE A 56 5.74 2.58 -6.71
CA PHE A 56 5.99 1.59 -5.67
C PHE A 56 4.72 0.97 -5.08
N VAL A 57 3.53 1.43 -5.48
CA VAL A 57 2.27 0.82 -5.01
C VAL A 57 2.22 -0.66 -5.37
N SER A 58 2.50 -1.01 -6.62
CA SER A 58 2.53 -2.40 -7.06
C SER A 58 3.60 -3.22 -6.33
N VAL A 59 4.79 -2.64 -6.15
CA VAL A 59 5.92 -3.31 -5.47
C VAL A 59 5.52 -3.69 -4.05
N LEU A 60 5.05 -2.72 -3.27
CA LEU A 60 4.72 -2.94 -1.86
C LEU A 60 3.45 -3.79 -1.70
N SER A 61 2.47 -3.63 -2.60
CA SER A 61 1.27 -4.46 -2.58
C SER A 61 1.61 -5.93 -2.78
N ARG A 62 2.47 -6.25 -3.75
CA ARG A 62 2.89 -7.63 -3.99
C ARG A 62 3.66 -8.19 -2.81
N ALA A 63 4.54 -7.41 -2.20
CA ALA A 63 5.29 -7.83 -1.02
C ALA A 63 4.35 -8.13 0.16
N ALA A 64 3.39 -7.26 0.43
CA ALA A 64 2.45 -7.46 1.53
C ALA A 64 1.56 -8.68 1.33
N ILE A 65 1.07 -8.90 0.11
CA ILE A 65 0.28 -10.09 -0.21
C ILE A 65 1.12 -11.36 -0.03
N ALA A 66 2.39 -11.33 -0.42
CA ALA A 66 3.28 -12.49 -0.25
C ALA A 66 3.51 -12.81 1.23
N VAL A 67 3.54 -11.82 2.11
CA VAL A 67 3.62 -12.02 3.56
C VAL A 67 2.32 -12.63 4.10
N GLY A 68 1.18 -12.30 3.50
CA GLY A 68 -0.11 -12.89 3.87
C GLY A 68 -1.04 -11.96 4.61
N VAL A 69 -1.10 -10.68 4.22
CA VAL A 69 -2.07 -9.74 4.80
C VAL A 69 -3.50 -10.17 4.47
N ALA A 70 -4.45 -9.77 5.31
CA ALA A 70 -5.87 -10.03 5.09
C ALA A 70 -6.46 -9.16 3.99
N GLY A 71 -5.92 -7.97 3.78
CA GLY A 71 -6.40 -7.07 2.73
C GLY A 71 -5.46 -5.92 2.46
N LEU A 72 -5.79 -5.17 1.42
CA LEU A 72 -5.06 -3.98 0.99
C LEU A 72 -6.01 -2.78 0.97
N PHE A 73 -5.44 -1.61 1.25
CA PHE A 73 -6.09 -0.33 1.00
C PHE A 73 -5.39 0.31 -0.19
N ILE A 74 -6.13 0.55 -1.27
CA ILE A 74 -5.62 1.17 -2.50
C ILE A 74 -6.59 2.24 -2.97
N GLU A 75 -6.12 3.46 -3.12
CA GLU A 75 -6.89 4.53 -3.75
C GLU A 75 -6.64 4.56 -5.24
N THR A 76 -7.68 4.82 -6.00
CA THR A 76 -7.63 4.92 -7.45
C THR A 76 -8.43 6.12 -7.93
N HIS A 77 -8.09 6.64 -9.11
CA HIS A 77 -8.78 7.76 -9.73
C HIS A 77 -8.61 7.64 -11.23
N LYS A 78 -9.62 8.08 -11.98
CA LYS A 78 -9.54 8.08 -13.45
C LYS A 78 -8.42 8.99 -13.98
N ASP A 79 -8.09 10.02 -13.23
CA ASP A 79 -7.02 10.98 -13.56
C ASP A 79 -6.33 11.43 -12.27
N PRO A 80 -5.39 10.61 -11.74
CA PRO A 80 -4.78 10.88 -10.43
C PRO A 80 -4.10 12.23 -10.33
N ASP A 81 -3.49 12.74 -11.39
CA ASP A 81 -2.76 13.99 -11.36
C ASP A 81 -3.68 15.20 -11.14
N ASN A 82 -4.98 15.05 -11.40
CA ASN A 82 -5.99 16.07 -11.18
C ASN A 82 -6.93 15.72 -10.01
N ALA A 83 -6.57 14.74 -9.20
CA ALA A 83 -7.35 14.38 -8.01
C ALA A 83 -7.26 15.48 -6.94
N PRO A 84 -8.30 15.65 -6.09
CA PRO A 84 -8.28 16.66 -5.03
C PRO A 84 -7.17 16.46 -3.99
N SER A 85 -6.76 15.22 -3.74
CA SER A 85 -5.72 14.89 -2.77
C SER A 85 -5.05 13.57 -3.16
N ASP A 86 -3.85 13.32 -2.62
CA ASP A 86 -3.10 12.07 -2.75
C ASP A 86 -2.87 11.58 -4.19
N GLY A 87 -3.03 12.47 -5.19
CA GLY A 87 -2.85 12.12 -6.60
C GLY A 87 -1.56 11.35 -6.88
N PRO A 88 -0.38 11.79 -6.36
CA PRO A 88 0.89 11.10 -6.61
C PRO A 88 0.95 9.67 -6.07
N ASN A 89 0.03 9.28 -5.19
CA ASN A 89 -0.03 7.94 -4.59
C ASN A 89 -1.10 7.05 -5.22
N MET A 90 -2.01 7.62 -6.00
CA MET A 90 -3.15 6.89 -6.55
C MET A 90 -2.77 6.07 -7.77
N VAL A 91 -3.39 4.89 -7.86
CA VAL A 91 -3.30 4.05 -9.06
C VAL A 91 -4.27 4.59 -10.11
N PRO A 92 -3.84 4.82 -11.35
CA PRO A 92 -4.78 5.14 -12.42
C PRO A 92 -5.81 4.03 -12.58
N LEU A 93 -7.09 4.41 -12.69
CA LEU A 93 -8.18 3.43 -12.73
C LEU A 93 -7.99 2.38 -13.84
N LYS A 94 -7.45 2.78 -14.99
CA LYS A 94 -7.19 1.87 -16.12
C LYS A 94 -6.18 0.78 -15.82
N GLU A 95 -5.34 0.96 -14.78
CA GLU A 95 -4.29 0.00 -14.40
C GLU A 95 -4.73 -0.89 -13.24
N LEU A 96 -5.82 -0.55 -12.56
CA LEU A 96 -6.25 -1.23 -11.34
C LEU A 96 -6.63 -2.68 -11.59
N GLU A 97 -7.37 -2.97 -12.66
CA GLU A 97 -7.84 -4.33 -12.95
C GLU A 97 -6.68 -5.31 -13.07
N ASN A 98 -5.66 -4.94 -13.85
CA ASN A 98 -4.49 -5.81 -14.04
C ASN A 98 -3.72 -6.02 -12.74
N LEU A 99 -3.56 -4.96 -11.95
CA LEU A 99 -2.91 -5.07 -10.64
C LEU A 99 -3.67 -6.04 -9.73
N LEU A 100 -4.99 -5.92 -9.66
CA LEU A 100 -5.82 -6.79 -8.82
C LEU A 100 -5.75 -8.25 -9.25
N LYS A 101 -5.66 -8.55 -10.55
CA LYS A 101 -5.49 -9.91 -11.05
C LYS A 101 -4.20 -10.53 -10.55
N ILE A 102 -3.09 -9.78 -10.63
CA ILE A 102 -1.78 -10.23 -10.14
C ILE A 102 -1.84 -10.48 -8.63
N LEU A 103 -2.42 -9.56 -7.88
CA LEU A 103 -2.50 -9.66 -6.43
C LEU A 103 -3.36 -10.85 -5.99
N LYS A 104 -4.45 -11.15 -6.69
CA LYS A 104 -5.29 -12.32 -6.39
C LYS A 104 -4.55 -13.64 -6.63
N ASP A 105 -3.75 -13.71 -7.68
CA ASP A 105 -2.96 -14.91 -7.96
C ASP A 105 -1.89 -15.12 -6.88
N LEU A 106 -1.21 -14.06 -6.47
CA LEU A 106 -0.23 -14.11 -5.39
C LEU A 106 -0.88 -14.50 -4.06
N ASP A 107 -2.08 -13.99 -3.79
CA ASP A 107 -2.80 -14.31 -2.56
C ASP A 107 -3.14 -15.79 -2.47
N LYS A 108 -3.57 -16.39 -3.57
CA LYS A 108 -3.86 -17.83 -3.60
C LYS A 108 -2.64 -18.67 -3.24
N ILE A 109 -1.48 -18.33 -3.80
CA ILE A 109 -0.24 -19.04 -3.52
C ILE A 109 0.18 -18.79 -2.07
N SER A 110 0.16 -17.55 -1.62
CA SER A 110 0.56 -17.18 -0.27
C SER A 110 -0.27 -17.89 0.79
N LYS A 111 -1.61 -17.92 0.63
CA LYS A 111 -2.52 -18.52 1.61
C LYS A 111 -2.41 -20.04 1.69
N LYS A 112 -1.86 -20.70 0.67
CA LYS A 112 -1.59 -22.15 0.71
C LYS A 112 -0.44 -22.49 1.64
N HIS A 113 0.45 -21.55 1.89
CA HIS A 113 1.72 -21.82 2.57
C HIS A 113 1.86 -21.10 3.92
N ILE A 114 0.76 -20.58 4.41
CA ILE A 114 0.71 -19.89 5.71
C ILE A 114 0.11 -20.78 6.79
#